data_259c7e555daba50a43d6abeae46986d4
#
_entry.id   259c7e555daba50a43d6abeae46986d4
#
_cell.length_a   1.000
_cell.length_b   1.000
_cell.length_c   1.000
_cell.angle_alpha   90.00
_cell.angle_beta   90.00
_cell.angle_gamma   90.00
#
_symmetry.space_group_name_H-M   'P 1'
#
loop_
_entity.id
_entity.type
_entity.pdbx_description
1 polymer ?
#
loop_
_entity_poly.entity_id
_entity_poly.type
_entity_poly.pdbx_seq_one_letter_code
_entity_poly.pdbx_strand_id
1 'polypeptide(L)'
;GEGEKIRGLLGAGTSELSEFVSAPVVLDKKVMFPVANYGSAMAPFYTVLSIWVGAIVLAAMLKVNLTEERKRELEDLRDYQVYLGRMVFFIVIALLQSGLVCLGDLFFLEIQCEHPGLFLLAGWFTGVVFAVIMYTLTISFGDVGKAIAVILLVIQVAGSGGTFPIEMTPQFFQNMAGLMPFTYSMGAMRECIGGLYGSTYWISLG
;
A
#
# COMPACT_ATOMS: atom_id res chain seq x y z
N GLY A 1 -50.67 14.15 -43.24
CA GLY A 1 -51.86 14.05 -42.43
C GLY A 1 -51.55 13.84 -40.96
N GLU A 2 -52.55 13.79 -40.10
CA GLU A 2 -52.42 13.60 -38.65
C GLU A 2 -51.69 12.30 -38.23
N GLY A 3 -51.81 11.23 -39.03
CA GLY A 3 -51.14 9.97 -38.78
C GLY A 3 -49.62 10.00 -38.89
N GLU A 4 -49.04 10.90 -39.69
CA GLU A 4 -47.61 11.14 -39.79
C GLU A 4 -47.04 11.88 -38.58
N LYS A 5 -47.83 12.86 -38.06
CA LYS A 5 -47.45 13.57 -36.81
C LYS A 5 -47.45 12.66 -35.61
N ILE A 6 -48.43 11.76 -35.50
CA ILE A 6 -48.50 10.75 -34.41
C ILE A 6 -47.35 9.76 -34.51
N ARG A 7 -46.99 9.31 -35.72
CA ARG A 7 -45.81 8.44 -35.96
C ARG A 7 -44.50 9.14 -35.63
N GLY A 8 -44.38 10.45 -35.94
CA GLY A 8 -43.22 11.25 -35.60
C GLY A 8 -43.04 11.45 -34.08
N LEU A 9 -44.14 11.66 -33.38
CA LEU A 9 -44.14 11.81 -31.91
C LEU A 9 -43.88 10.46 -31.20
N LEU A 10 -44.44 9.39 -31.74
CA LEU A 10 -44.13 8.03 -31.20
C LEU A 10 -42.71 7.56 -31.51
N GLY A 11 -42.16 7.96 -32.68
CA GLY A 11 -40.78 7.65 -33.05
C GLY A 11 -39.77 8.43 -32.24
N ALA A 12 -40.01 9.72 -31.96
CA ALA A 12 -39.17 10.55 -31.12
C ALA A 12 -39.18 10.04 -29.67
N GLY A 13 -40.38 9.72 -29.13
CA GLY A 13 -40.50 9.17 -27.79
C GLY A 13 -39.87 7.79 -27.62
N THR A 14 -39.92 6.93 -28.68
CA THR A 14 -39.27 5.61 -28.61
C THR A 14 -37.77 5.67 -28.74
N SER A 15 -37.21 6.62 -29.48
CA SER A 15 -35.74 6.82 -29.53
C SER A 15 -35.17 7.35 -28.23
N GLU A 16 -35.82 8.35 -27.62
CA GLU A 16 -35.44 8.87 -26.31
C GLU A 16 -35.63 7.83 -25.19
N LEU A 17 -36.74 7.05 -25.23
CA LEU A 17 -36.93 5.95 -24.29
C LEU A 17 -35.90 4.82 -24.47
N SER A 18 -35.56 4.51 -25.72
CA SER A 18 -34.55 3.51 -26.04
C SER A 18 -33.15 3.94 -25.57
N GLU A 19 -32.83 5.22 -25.72
CA GLU A 19 -31.58 5.79 -25.23
C GLU A 19 -31.53 5.84 -23.69
N PHE A 20 -32.63 6.20 -23.03
CA PHE A 20 -32.77 6.16 -21.58
C PHE A 20 -32.73 4.74 -21.01
N VAL A 21 -33.32 3.76 -21.70
CA VAL A 21 -33.27 2.34 -21.27
C VAL A 21 -31.91 1.72 -21.53
N SER A 22 -31.19 2.11 -22.57
CA SER A 22 -29.85 1.62 -22.88
C SER A 22 -28.76 2.25 -22.00
N ALA A 23 -28.97 3.48 -21.50
CA ALA A 23 -28.06 4.16 -20.61
C ALA A 23 -28.82 4.96 -19.52
N PRO A 24 -29.48 4.27 -18.57
CA PRO A 24 -30.34 4.91 -17.55
C PRO A 24 -29.57 5.79 -16.56
N VAL A 25 -28.26 5.72 -16.58
CA VAL A 25 -27.38 6.50 -15.68
C VAL A 25 -26.22 7.06 -16.49
N VAL A 26 -26.13 8.38 -16.54
CA VAL A 26 -24.94 9.08 -17.03
C VAL A 26 -23.92 9.11 -15.88
N LEU A 27 -22.89 8.26 -15.97
CA LEU A 27 -21.79 8.26 -15.03
C LEU A 27 -20.86 9.45 -15.34
N ASP A 28 -20.97 10.50 -14.52
CA ASP A 28 -19.95 11.56 -14.50
C ASP A 28 -18.72 11.05 -13.73
N LYS A 29 -17.81 10.41 -14.43
CA LYS A 29 -16.61 9.81 -13.87
C LYS A 29 -15.52 10.86 -13.69
N LYS A 30 -15.45 11.50 -12.53
CA LYS A 30 -14.28 12.30 -12.13
C LYS A 30 -13.13 11.40 -11.74
N VAL A 31 -12.19 11.20 -12.65
CA VAL A 31 -10.97 10.47 -12.40
C VAL A 31 -10.02 11.36 -11.61
N MET A 32 -9.81 11.07 -10.32
CA MET A 32 -8.86 11.79 -9.47
C MET A 32 -7.40 11.42 -9.78
N PHE A 33 -7.16 10.14 -10.09
CA PHE A 33 -5.85 9.63 -10.49
C PHE A 33 -5.98 8.95 -11.85
N PRO A 34 -5.56 9.60 -12.95
CA PRO A 34 -5.62 8.99 -14.28
C PRO A 34 -4.55 7.90 -14.40
N VAL A 35 -4.98 6.66 -14.42
CA VAL A 35 -4.09 5.49 -14.56
C VAL A 35 -4.40 4.78 -15.86
N ALA A 36 -3.37 4.55 -16.68
CA ALA A 36 -3.52 4.02 -18.03
C ALA A 36 -3.99 2.56 -18.06
N ASN A 37 -3.60 1.77 -17.03
CA ASN A 37 -3.91 0.35 -16.97
C ASN A 37 -4.15 -0.15 -15.55
N TYR A 38 -4.82 -1.30 -15.44
CA TYR A 38 -5.15 -1.92 -14.15
C TYR A 38 -3.91 -2.31 -13.33
N GLY A 39 -2.82 -2.73 -14.00
CA GLY A 39 -1.56 -3.09 -13.34
C GLY A 39 -0.99 -1.91 -12.55
N SER A 40 -0.88 -0.74 -13.20
CA SER A 40 -0.41 0.48 -12.54
C SER A 40 -1.34 0.95 -11.41
N ALA A 41 -2.67 0.73 -11.55
CA ALA A 41 -3.62 1.06 -10.50
C ALA A 41 -3.43 0.20 -9.23
N MET A 42 -3.06 -1.06 -9.40
CA MET A 42 -2.86 -2.03 -8.32
C MET A 42 -1.43 -2.06 -7.78
N ALA A 43 -0.47 -1.50 -8.51
CA ALA A 43 0.95 -1.50 -8.13
C ALA A 43 1.18 -1.00 -6.69
N PRO A 44 0.62 0.13 -6.21
CA PRO A 44 0.82 0.60 -4.86
C PRO A 44 0.49 -0.44 -3.79
N PHE A 45 -0.61 -1.17 -3.99
CA PHE A 45 -1.04 -2.22 -3.08
C PHE A 45 -0.02 -3.37 -3.03
N TYR A 46 0.38 -3.89 -4.18
CA TYR A 46 1.32 -5.02 -4.24
C TYR A 46 2.74 -4.63 -3.82
N THR A 47 3.18 -3.42 -4.12
CA THR A 47 4.47 -2.88 -3.67
C THR A 47 4.55 -2.84 -2.14
N VAL A 48 3.56 -2.21 -1.49
CA VAL A 48 3.50 -2.12 -0.04
C VAL A 48 3.38 -3.51 0.60
N LEU A 49 2.56 -4.40 0.02
CA LEU A 49 2.43 -5.80 0.44
C LEU A 49 3.78 -6.53 0.38
N SER A 50 4.51 -6.38 -0.73
CA SER A 50 5.82 -7.01 -0.92
C SER A 50 6.86 -6.52 0.10
N ILE A 51 6.86 -5.21 0.41
CA ILE A 51 7.75 -4.62 1.42
C ILE A 51 7.42 -5.18 2.82
N TRP A 52 6.14 -5.32 3.17
CA TRP A 52 5.74 -5.89 4.46
C TRP A 52 6.11 -7.37 4.58
N VAL A 53 5.77 -8.19 3.58
CA VAL A 53 6.12 -9.61 3.55
C VAL A 53 7.63 -9.78 3.60
N GLY A 54 8.36 -8.96 2.86
CA GLY A 54 9.81 -8.93 2.89
C GLY A 54 10.39 -8.62 4.27
N ALA A 55 9.80 -7.69 5.01
CA ALA A 55 10.20 -7.40 6.38
C ALA A 55 9.92 -8.57 7.34
N ILE A 56 8.82 -9.33 7.15
CA ILE A 56 8.57 -10.58 7.89
C ILE A 56 9.64 -11.62 7.59
N VAL A 57 9.96 -11.83 6.30
CA VAL A 57 10.99 -12.79 5.87
C VAL A 57 12.36 -12.39 6.43
N LEU A 58 12.70 -11.11 6.39
CA LEU A 58 13.92 -10.58 6.97
C LEU A 58 14.01 -10.88 8.48
N ALA A 59 12.91 -10.65 9.22
CA ALA A 59 12.83 -10.98 10.65
C ALA A 59 12.89 -12.48 10.94
N ALA A 60 12.48 -13.33 9.99
CA ALA A 60 12.59 -14.78 10.11
C ALA A 60 14.01 -15.28 9.83
N MET A 61 14.70 -14.67 8.87
CA MET A 61 16.05 -15.09 8.45
C MET A 61 17.15 -14.59 9.39
N LEU A 62 17.01 -13.35 9.87
CA LEU A 62 17.98 -12.77 10.80
C LEU A 62 17.69 -13.22 12.22
N LYS A 63 18.70 -13.83 12.87
CA LYS A 63 18.65 -14.12 14.30
C LYS A 63 18.69 -12.82 15.09
N VAL A 64 17.51 -12.34 15.52
CA VAL A 64 17.37 -11.12 16.30
C VAL A 64 17.93 -11.32 17.72
N ASN A 65 17.86 -12.53 18.26
CA ASN A 65 18.41 -12.87 19.58
C ASN A 65 19.91 -13.15 19.52
N LEU A 66 20.65 -12.64 20.51
CA LEU A 66 22.06 -12.95 20.69
C LEU A 66 22.24 -14.37 21.18
N THR A 67 23.23 -15.08 20.62
CA THR A 67 23.75 -16.31 21.21
C THR A 67 24.45 -15.96 22.53
N GLU A 68 24.40 -16.85 23.54
CA GLU A 68 25.02 -16.60 24.85
C GLU A 68 26.52 -16.31 24.77
N GLU A 69 27.23 -16.88 23.80
CA GLU A 69 28.63 -16.57 23.51
C GLU A 69 28.85 -15.10 23.11
N ARG A 70 27.98 -14.58 22.24
CA ARG A 70 28.02 -13.18 21.80
C ARG A 70 27.60 -12.21 22.89
N LYS A 71 26.73 -12.62 23.82
CA LYS A 71 26.40 -11.79 24.99
C LYS A 71 27.60 -11.57 25.88
N ARG A 72 28.43 -12.59 26.08
CA ARG A 72 29.66 -12.49 26.87
C ARG A 72 30.72 -11.59 26.25
N GLU A 73 30.85 -11.62 24.91
CA GLU A 73 31.76 -10.72 24.18
C GLU A 73 31.33 -9.25 24.26
N LEU A 74 30.04 -9.01 24.51
CA LEU A 74 29.40 -7.69 24.52
C LEU A 74 29.05 -7.23 25.94
N GLU A 75 29.57 -7.86 27.00
CA GLU A 75 29.31 -7.52 28.41
C GLU A 75 29.66 -6.06 28.77
N ASP A 76 30.60 -5.45 28.05
CA ASP A 76 30.97 -4.02 28.21
C ASP A 76 29.99 -3.05 27.49
N LEU A 77 29.08 -3.53 26.64
CA LEU A 77 28.13 -2.68 25.92
C LEU A 77 26.79 -2.62 26.65
N ARG A 78 26.21 -1.42 26.68
CA ARG A 78 24.86 -1.22 27.23
C ARG A 78 23.82 -1.86 26.30
N ASP A 79 22.78 -2.45 26.84
CA ASP A 79 21.73 -3.17 26.10
C ASP A 79 21.14 -2.33 24.94
N TYR A 80 20.98 -1.00 25.14
CA TYR A 80 20.48 -0.13 24.08
C TYR A 80 21.46 0.03 22.90
N GLN A 81 22.77 -0.08 23.10
CA GLN A 81 23.76 0.01 22.03
C GLN A 81 23.71 -1.22 21.14
N VAL A 82 23.54 -2.39 21.75
CA VAL A 82 23.36 -3.66 21.04
C VAL A 82 22.05 -3.62 20.25
N TYR A 83 20.96 -3.15 20.87
CA TYR A 83 19.66 -2.99 20.24
C TYR A 83 19.74 -2.08 19.01
N LEU A 84 20.29 -0.86 19.18
CA LEU A 84 20.39 0.11 18.10
C LEU A 84 21.32 -0.36 16.96
N GLY A 85 22.47 -0.95 17.29
CA GLY A 85 23.41 -1.45 16.28
C GLY A 85 22.80 -2.49 15.38
N ARG A 86 22.00 -3.40 15.94
CA ARG A 86 21.27 -4.43 15.16
C ARG A 86 20.11 -3.84 14.36
N MET A 87 19.40 -2.90 14.97
CA MET A 87 18.31 -2.20 14.27
C MET A 87 18.81 -1.48 13.03
N VAL A 88 19.97 -0.81 13.10
CA VAL A 88 20.59 -0.15 11.94
C VAL A 88 20.87 -1.16 10.83
N PHE A 89 21.44 -2.31 11.14
CA PHE A 89 21.70 -3.36 10.15
C PHE A 89 20.40 -3.86 9.51
N PHE A 90 19.35 -4.05 10.34
CA PHE A 90 18.03 -4.46 9.86
C PHE A 90 17.42 -3.41 8.90
N ILE A 91 17.54 -2.13 9.25
CA ILE A 91 17.09 -1.00 8.41
C ILE A 91 17.85 -0.94 7.10
N VAL A 92 19.17 -1.12 7.10
CA VAL A 92 19.98 -1.11 5.86
C VAL A 92 19.50 -2.18 4.88
N ILE A 93 19.27 -3.41 5.37
CA ILE A 93 18.75 -4.48 4.50
C ILE A 93 17.34 -4.17 4.02
N ALA A 94 16.48 -3.63 4.88
CA ALA A 94 15.12 -3.24 4.51
C ALA A 94 15.11 -2.13 3.44
N LEU A 95 16.03 -1.16 3.50
CA LEU A 95 16.21 -0.14 2.47
C LEU A 95 16.63 -0.73 1.12
N LEU A 96 17.58 -1.67 1.13
CA LEU A 96 17.99 -2.38 -0.09
C LEU A 96 16.83 -3.18 -0.68
N GLN A 97 16.09 -3.88 0.15
CA GLN A 97 14.94 -4.69 -0.25
C GLN A 97 13.80 -3.84 -0.81
N SER A 98 13.38 -2.80 -0.09
CA SER A 98 12.30 -1.90 -0.55
C SER A 98 12.72 -1.14 -1.81
N GLY A 99 14.00 -0.73 -1.92
CA GLY A 99 14.56 -0.15 -3.13
C GLY A 99 14.48 -1.10 -4.32
N LEU A 100 14.86 -2.37 -4.13
CA LEU A 100 14.77 -3.40 -5.18
C LEU A 100 13.33 -3.64 -5.64
N VAL A 101 12.36 -3.67 -4.73
CA VAL A 101 10.93 -3.81 -5.06
C VAL A 101 10.48 -2.62 -5.92
N CYS A 102 10.73 -1.39 -5.47
CA CYS A 102 10.32 -0.19 -6.21
C CYS A 102 11.02 -0.06 -7.57
N LEU A 103 12.31 -0.41 -7.67
CA LEU A 103 13.02 -0.43 -8.95
C LEU A 103 12.49 -1.53 -9.86
N GLY A 104 12.12 -2.69 -9.30
CA GLY A 104 11.45 -3.77 -10.02
C GLY A 104 10.13 -3.31 -10.64
N ASP A 105 9.30 -2.61 -9.87
CA ASP A 105 8.03 -2.06 -10.34
C ASP A 105 8.25 -1.04 -11.48
N LEU A 106 9.24 -0.15 -11.35
CA LEU A 106 9.51 0.89 -12.34
C LEU A 106 10.15 0.35 -13.61
N PHE A 107 11.12 -0.60 -13.53
CA PHE A 107 11.92 -1.04 -14.66
C PHE A 107 11.48 -2.36 -15.28
N PHE A 108 10.90 -3.30 -14.50
CA PHE A 108 10.48 -4.59 -15.01
C PHE A 108 8.97 -4.66 -15.27
N LEU A 109 8.18 -4.04 -14.39
CA LEU A 109 6.72 -3.98 -14.58
C LEU A 109 6.30 -2.75 -15.39
N GLU A 110 7.22 -1.81 -15.62
CA GLU A 110 6.99 -0.58 -16.40
C GLU A 110 5.68 0.12 -15.97
N ILE A 111 5.46 0.22 -14.64
CA ILE A 111 4.28 0.89 -14.13
C ILE A 111 4.29 2.36 -14.54
N GLN A 112 3.11 2.89 -14.88
CA GLN A 112 2.96 4.33 -15.06
C GLN A 112 3.31 5.03 -13.75
N CYS A 113 4.29 5.93 -13.76
CA CYS A 113 4.66 6.72 -12.58
C CYS A 113 5.11 8.11 -13.01
N GLU A 114 4.38 9.15 -12.58
CA GLU A 114 4.73 10.53 -12.90
C GLU A 114 5.95 11.02 -12.11
N HIS A 115 6.11 10.50 -10.87
CA HIS A 115 7.20 10.90 -9.98
C HIS A 115 7.99 9.70 -9.45
N PRO A 116 8.84 9.05 -10.27
CA PRO A 116 9.54 7.82 -9.88
C PRO A 116 10.50 8.02 -8.69
N GLY A 117 11.10 9.21 -8.56
CA GLY A 117 11.96 9.53 -7.41
C GLY A 117 11.20 9.57 -6.09
N LEU A 118 9.99 10.15 -6.09
CA LEU A 118 9.12 10.19 -4.90
C LEU A 118 8.53 8.80 -4.59
N PHE A 119 8.27 7.98 -5.61
CA PHE A 119 7.85 6.59 -5.45
C PHE A 119 8.90 5.77 -4.72
N LEU A 120 10.18 5.90 -5.12
CA LEU A 120 11.30 5.26 -4.46
C LEU A 120 11.47 5.75 -3.01
N LEU A 121 11.33 7.06 -2.78
CA LEU A 121 11.41 7.65 -1.45
C LEU A 121 10.30 7.13 -0.54
N ALA A 122 9.05 7.07 -1.04
CA ALA A 122 7.93 6.47 -0.31
C ALA A 122 8.19 4.99 0.01
N GLY A 123 8.77 4.23 -0.93
CA GLY A 123 9.17 2.84 -0.71
C GLY A 123 10.22 2.69 0.38
N TRP A 124 11.25 3.52 0.39
CA TRP A 124 12.27 3.52 1.43
C TRP A 124 11.71 3.90 2.80
N PHE A 125 10.90 4.94 2.87
CA PHE A 125 10.25 5.34 4.13
C PHE A 125 9.36 4.21 4.67
N THR A 126 8.53 3.63 3.81
CA THR A 126 7.70 2.46 4.14
C THR A 126 8.54 1.29 4.63
N GLY A 127 9.66 1.00 3.94
CA GLY A 127 10.59 -0.06 4.31
C GLY A 127 11.18 0.14 5.70
N VAL A 128 11.58 1.36 6.05
CA VAL A 128 12.09 1.70 7.38
C VAL A 128 11.02 1.51 8.45
N VAL A 129 9.82 2.04 8.24
CA VAL A 129 8.72 1.94 9.21
C VAL A 129 8.37 0.47 9.47
N PHE A 130 8.22 -0.33 8.39
CA PHE A 130 7.91 -1.75 8.52
C PHE A 130 9.04 -2.54 9.17
N ALA A 131 10.29 -2.22 8.84
CA ALA A 131 11.46 -2.82 9.47
C ALA A 131 11.50 -2.57 10.98
N VAL A 132 11.26 -1.33 11.42
CA VAL A 132 11.22 -0.97 12.84
C VAL A 132 10.10 -1.72 13.57
N ILE A 133 8.91 -1.79 12.98
CA ILE A 133 7.78 -2.54 13.56
C ILE A 133 8.13 -4.02 13.70
N MET A 134 8.64 -4.65 12.61
CA MET A 134 9.01 -6.07 12.60
C MET A 134 10.14 -6.38 13.58
N TYR A 135 11.16 -5.52 13.61
CA TYR A 135 12.28 -5.67 14.53
C TYR A 135 11.82 -5.61 15.98
N THR A 136 10.99 -4.61 16.32
CA THR A 136 10.47 -4.43 17.68
C THR A 136 9.57 -5.59 18.10
N LEU A 137 8.66 -6.04 17.24
CA LEU A 137 7.81 -7.21 17.52
C LEU A 137 8.63 -8.48 17.73
N THR A 138 9.65 -8.70 16.89
CA THR A 138 10.47 -9.90 16.96
C THR A 138 11.38 -9.89 18.18
N ILE A 139 11.93 -8.75 18.57
CA ILE A 139 12.80 -8.67 19.74
C ILE A 139 12.01 -8.79 21.06
N SER A 140 10.79 -8.22 21.08
CA SER A 140 9.93 -8.22 22.28
C SER A 140 9.24 -9.56 22.52
N PHE A 141 8.79 -10.22 21.46
CA PHE A 141 7.94 -11.41 21.55
C PHE A 141 8.52 -12.65 20.84
N GLY A 142 9.70 -12.55 20.23
CA GLY A 142 10.33 -13.68 19.50
C GLY A 142 9.44 -14.20 18.36
N ASP A 143 9.20 -15.50 18.33
CA ASP A 143 8.38 -16.13 17.28
C ASP A 143 6.90 -15.73 17.37
N VAL A 144 6.40 -15.42 18.56
CA VAL A 144 5.04 -14.87 18.73
C VAL A 144 4.93 -13.49 18.05
N GLY A 145 5.98 -12.67 18.10
CA GLY A 145 6.02 -11.40 17.41
C GLY A 145 5.88 -11.53 15.89
N LYS A 146 6.51 -12.56 15.30
CA LYS A 146 6.34 -12.87 13.87
C LYS A 146 4.91 -13.30 13.53
N ALA A 147 4.28 -14.09 14.40
CA ALA A 147 2.88 -14.48 14.24
C ALA A 147 1.94 -13.26 14.31
N ILE A 148 2.18 -12.34 15.24
CA ILE A 148 1.45 -11.06 15.34
C ILE A 148 1.61 -10.26 14.04
N ALA A 149 2.81 -10.20 13.48
CA ALA A 149 3.08 -9.49 12.23
C ALA A 149 2.28 -10.06 11.03
N VAL A 150 2.07 -11.38 10.99
CA VAL A 150 1.21 -12.03 9.98
C VAL A 150 -0.27 -11.69 10.21
N ILE A 151 -0.73 -11.67 11.46
CA ILE A 151 -2.11 -11.25 11.79
C ILE A 151 -2.33 -9.78 11.39
N LEU A 152 -1.38 -8.89 11.71
CA LEU A 152 -1.42 -7.50 11.30
C LEU A 152 -1.48 -7.36 9.78
N LEU A 153 -0.73 -8.19 9.03
CA LEU A 153 -0.79 -8.21 7.58
C LEU A 153 -2.22 -8.47 7.08
N VAL A 154 -2.88 -9.50 7.60
CA VAL A 154 -4.25 -9.84 7.20
C VAL A 154 -5.22 -8.68 7.47
N ILE A 155 -5.12 -8.05 8.64
CA ILE A 155 -5.94 -6.89 9.00
C ILE A 155 -5.67 -5.71 8.07
N GLN A 156 -4.40 -5.41 7.79
CA GLN A 156 -4.00 -4.32 6.92
C GLN A 156 -4.45 -4.52 5.47
N VAL A 157 -4.28 -5.72 4.92
CA VAL A 157 -4.74 -6.06 3.57
C VAL A 157 -6.26 -5.89 3.44
N ALA A 158 -7.02 -6.41 4.41
CA ALA A 158 -8.48 -6.30 4.41
C ALA A 158 -8.96 -4.84 4.62
N GLY A 159 -8.25 -4.06 5.45
CA GLY A 159 -8.62 -2.69 5.80
C GLY A 159 -8.00 -1.60 4.91
N SER A 160 -7.11 -1.94 3.96
CA SER A 160 -6.38 -0.95 3.18
C SER A 160 -7.18 -0.24 2.09
N GLY A 161 -8.33 -0.79 1.69
CA GLY A 161 -9.04 -0.31 0.50
C GLY A 161 -8.25 -0.50 -0.81
N GLY A 162 -7.29 -1.44 -0.83
CA GLY A 162 -6.44 -1.70 -1.98
C GLY A 162 -7.13 -2.46 -3.09
N THR A 163 -7.89 -3.48 -2.73
CA THR A 163 -8.60 -4.36 -3.67
C THR A 163 -10.08 -4.02 -3.80
N PHE A 164 -10.70 -3.54 -2.72
CA PHE A 164 -12.10 -3.11 -2.67
C PHE A 164 -12.21 -1.77 -1.96
N PRO A 165 -13.23 -0.93 -2.28
CA PRO A 165 -13.52 0.27 -1.51
C PRO A 165 -13.70 -0.07 -0.02
N ILE A 166 -13.08 0.72 0.85
CA ILE A 166 -13.07 0.45 2.30
C ILE A 166 -14.48 0.48 2.90
N GLU A 167 -15.38 1.26 2.29
CA GLU A 167 -16.78 1.40 2.68
C GLU A 167 -17.56 0.08 2.57
N MET A 168 -17.08 -0.86 1.74
CA MET A 168 -17.67 -2.19 1.57
C MET A 168 -17.18 -3.21 2.61
N THR A 169 -16.19 -2.84 3.42
CA THR A 169 -15.63 -3.72 4.46
C THR A 169 -16.37 -3.56 5.77
N PRO A 170 -16.37 -4.58 6.68
CA PRO A 170 -16.94 -4.44 8.01
C PRO A 170 -16.36 -3.26 8.78
N GLN A 171 -17.18 -2.62 9.63
CA GLN A 171 -16.82 -1.42 10.40
C GLN A 171 -15.52 -1.56 11.19
N PHE A 172 -15.21 -2.78 11.66
CA PHE A 172 -13.94 -3.07 12.34
C PHE A 172 -12.71 -2.71 11.48
N PHE A 173 -12.69 -3.12 10.21
CA PHE A 173 -11.57 -2.83 9.29
C PHE A 173 -11.50 -1.36 8.93
N GLN A 174 -12.66 -0.69 8.77
CA GLN A 174 -12.72 0.75 8.52
C GLN A 174 -12.09 1.54 9.67
N ASN A 175 -12.40 1.18 10.92
CA ASN A 175 -11.83 1.82 12.10
C ASN A 175 -10.33 1.55 12.24
N MET A 176 -9.88 0.36 11.88
CA MET A 176 -8.47 -0.03 11.95
C MET A 176 -7.60 0.59 10.84
N ALA A 177 -8.19 0.91 9.69
CA ALA A 177 -7.47 1.45 8.53
C ALA A 177 -6.67 2.71 8.85
N GLY A 178 -7.24 3.63 9.63
CA GLY A 178 -6.60 4.87 10.04
C GLY A 178 -5.41 4.69 11.01
N LEU A 179 -5.28 3.50 11.63
CA LEU A 179 -4.18 3.18 12.53
C LEU A 179 -3.04 2.43 11.82
N MET A 180 -3.29 1.91 10.62
CA MET A 180 -2.38 0.99 9.95
C MET A 180 -1.47 1.73 8.95
N PRO A 181 -0.13 1.58 9.05
CA PRO A 181 0.82 2.27 8.19
C PRO A 181 0.70 1.85 6.71
N PHE A 182 0.17 0.68 6.43
CA PHE A 182 -0.07 0.17 5.08
C PHE A 182 -0.95 1.11 4.24
N THR A 183 -2.03 1.62 4.82
CA THR A 183 -2.99 2.52 4.15
C THR A 183 -2.31 3.83 3.72
N TYR A 184 -1.50 4.41 4.60
CA TYR A 184 -0.77 5.64 4.33
C TYR A 184 0.31 5.44 3.28
N SER A 185 1.10 4.36 3.39
CA SER A 185 2.13 4.02 2.41
C SER A 185 1.54 3.84 1.00
N MET A 186 0.41 3.13 0.92
CA MET A 186 -0.31 2.93 -0.34
C MET A 186 -0.85 4.26 -0.90
N GLY A 187 -1.38 5.14 -0.04
CA GLY A 187 -1.84 6.47 -0.41
C GLY A 187 -0.73 7.31 -1.04
N ALA A 188 0.43 7.39 -0.37
CA ALA A 188 1.61 8.10 -0.88
C ALA A 188 2.07 7.55 -2.25
N MET A 189 2.12 6.23 -2.42
CA MET A 189 2.51 5.61 -3.69
C MET A 189 1.49 5.86 -4.81
N ARG A 190 0.18 5.89 -4.50
CA ARG A 190 -0.87 6.23 -5.48
C ARG A 190 -0.68 7.65 -6.04
N GLU A 191 -0.30 8.61 -5.20
CA GLU A 191 -0.02 9.98 -5.65
C GLU A 191 1.20 10.06 -6.55
N CYS A 192 2.23 9.24 -6.33
CA CYS A 192 3.37 9.18 -7.22
C CYS A 192 3.02 8.65 -8.61
N ILE A 193 2.01 7.78 -8.72
CA ILE A 193 1.57 7.15 -9.97
C ILE A 193 0.62 8.06 -10.75
N GLY A 194 -0.38 8.61 -10.08
CA GLY A 194 -1.46 9.38 -10.72
C GLY A 194 -1.26 10.90 -10.73
N GLY A 195 -0.18 11.38 -10.14
CA GLY A 195 0.10 12.81 -9.95
C GLY A 195 -0.15 13.28 -8.52
N LEU A 196 0.66 14.25 -8.07
CA LEU A 196 0.58 14.78 -6.71
C LEU A 196 -0.68 15.62 -6.52
N TYR A 197 -1.49 15.30 -5.53
CA TYR A 197 -2.69 16.04 -5.16
C TYR A 197 -2.45 16.85 -3.87
N GLY A 198 -2.00 18.09 -4.04
CA GLY A 198 -1.74 18.99 -2.91
C GLY A 198 -0.63 18.50 -1.96
N SER A 199 -0.94 18.47 -0.67
CA SER A 199 -0.01 18.02 0.40
C SER A 199 -0.24 16.58 0.86
N THR A 200 -1.13 15.82 0.24
CA THR A 200 -1.56 14.49 0.70
C THR A 200 -0.40 13.50 0.75
N TYR A 201 0.54 13.59 -0.20
CA TYR A 201 1.75 12.77 -0.20
C TYR A 201 2.54 12.93 1.12
N TRP A 202 2.81 14.18 1.53
CA TRP A 202 3.58 14.46 2.73
C TRP A 202 2.81 14.13 4.01
N ILE A 203 1.49 14.36 4.03
CA ILE A 203 0.62 13.97 5.15
C ILE A 203 0.57 12.44 5.30
N SER A 204 0.67 11.71 4.19
CA SER A 204 0.69 10.24 4.23
C SER A 204 2.02 9.66 4.71
N LEU A 205 3.12 10.41 4.66
CA LEU A 205 4.43 9.99 5.15
C LEU A 205 4.75 10.47 6.57
N GLY A 206 4.07 11.49 7.10
CA GLY A 206 4.36 12.11 8.41
C GLY A 206 3.23 12.01 9.36
#